data_f7f51b952366a15cee212c73197beb07
#
_entry.id   f7f51b952366a15cee212c73197beb07
#
_cell.length_a   1.000
_cell.length_b   1.000
_cell.length_c   1.000
_cell.angle_alpha   90.00
_cell.angle_beta   90.00
_cell.angle_gamma   90.00
#
_symmetry.space_group_name_H-M   'P 1'
#
loop_
_entity.id
_entity.type
_entity.pdbx_description
1 polymer ?
#
loop_
_entity_poly.entity_id
_entity_poly.type
_entity_poly.pdbx_seq_one_letter_code
_entity_poly.pdbx_strand_id
1 'polypeptide(L)'
;MGDSQSPPSWNDGAPKSAILDFVARVTKQGGSEFVPLAERVATFDNDGTLCCEQPLQTQFFFAFGRVKELSAKDPTMIERQPFRAVLEDDYNTLFGLGKQALFELAFATHAGITEEGFEEIARRWLATARHPKFGRLFKECTYRPQVELLTYLRENGFKTYIVSAGGVDFMRAFSDEAYGVPREQVIGSSVKLRYDMKDDRVSLTKLPELNSFDDREVKALNIGLHIGRRPLLAFGNSDGDLAMMRYAKSGLGPRLALLLHHDDAEREAAYDREFRLSPLSEALDKAGDYGITVVSMKRDWKGVF
;
A
#
# COMPACT_ATOMS: atom_id res chain seq x y z
N MET A 1 -10.92 0.91 -30.05
CA MET A 1 -10.78 1.12 -28.61
C MET A 1 -12.12 0.72 -28.02
N GLY A 2 -12.17 -0.40 -27.27
CA GLY A 2 -13.40 -0.80 -26.61
C GLY A 2 -13.77 0.26 -25.56
N ASP A 3 -15.05 0.50 -25.38
CA ASP A 3 -15.54 1.32 -24.26
C ASP A 3 -15.09 0.67 -22.95
N SER A 4 -14.04 1.21 -22.32
CA SER A 4 -13.63 0.77 -20.99
C SER A 4 -14.79 1.02 -20.04
N GLN A 5 -15.31 -0.06 -19.46
CA GLN A 5 -16.47 0.06 -18.57
C GLN A 5 -16.07 0.84 -17.32
N SER A 6 -16.86 1.88 -17.01
CA SER A 6 -16.77 2.61 -15.74
C SER A 6 -16.77 1.64 -14.55
N PRO A 7 -15.95 1.86 -13.50
CA PRO A 7 -15.87 0.97 -12.34
C PRO A 7 -17.25 0.68 -11.74
N PRO A 8 -17.76 -0.58 -11.81
CA PRO A 8 -19.16 -0.88 -11.49
C PRO A 8 -19.47 -0.84 -10.00
N SER A 9 -18.49 -1.07 -9.13
CA SER A 9 -18.67 -1.05 -7.68
C SER A 9 -18.64 0.36 -7.06
N TRP A 10 -18.46 1.40 -7.88
CA TRP A 10 -18.58 2.79 -7.45
C TRP A 10 -20.04 3.29 -7.63
N ASN A 11 -20.56 3.96 -6.60
CA ASN A 11 -21.80 4.70 -6.72
C ASN A 11 -21.62 5.93 -7.63
N ASP A 12 -22.69 6.33 -8.30
CA ASP A 12 -22.69 7.58 -9.04
C ASP A 12 -22.64 8.75 -8.02
N GLY A 13 -21.69 9.65 -8.22
CA GLY A 13 -21.42 10.75 -7.30
C GLY A 13 -20.19 11.56 -7.74
N ALA A 14 -19.84 12.56 -6.95
CA ALA A 14 -18.76 13.49 -7.27
C ALA A 14 -17.38 12.79 -7.43
N PRO A 15 -16.97 11.83 -6.55
CA PRO A 15 -15.69 11.17 -6.74
C PRO A 15 -15.60 10.33 -8.02
N LYS A 16 -16.64 9.53 -8.32
CA LYS A 16 -16.68 8.74 -9.56
C LYS A 16 -16.65 9.64 -10.79
N SER A 17 -17.47 10.71 -10.80
CA SER A 17 -17.48 11.68 -11.89
C SER A 17 -16.13 12.35 -12.07
N ALA A 18 -15.46 12.76 -10.98
CA ALA A 18 -14.13 13.35 -11.04
C ALA A 18 -13.09 12.41 -11.68
N ILE A 19 -13.15 11.11 -11.37
CA ILE A 19 -12.28 10.08 -11.97
C ILE A 19 -12.57 9.95 -13.48
N LEU A 20 -13.83 9.77 -13.85
CA LEU A 20 -14.22 9.56 -15.26
C LEU A 20 -13.91 10.80 -16.12
N ASP A 21 -14.25 11.99 -15.63
CA ASP A 21 -13.97 13.25 -16.32
C ASP A 21 -12.47 13.49 -16.48
N PHE A 22 -11.69 13.22 -15.41
CA PHE A 22 -10.23 13.34 -15.47
C PHE A 22 -9.65 12.41 -16.52
N VAL A 23 -10.00 11.13 -16.50
CA VAL A 23 -9.50 10.14 -17.46
C VAL A 23 -9.92 10.52 -18.88
N ALA A 24 -11.19 10.89 -19.10
CA ALA A 24 -11.68 11.31 -20.42
C ALA A 24 -10.88 12.51 -20.97
N ARG A 25 -10.60 13.53 -20.15
CA ARG A 25 -9.83 14.73 -20.59
C ARG A 25 -8.39 14.39 -20.95
N VAL A 26 -7.69 13.61 -20.12
CA VAL A 26 -6.26 13.29 -20.35
C VAL A 26 -6.04 12.25 -21.44
N THR A 27 -7.08 11.50 -21.83
CA THR A 27 -6.98 10.48 -22.88
C THR A 27 -7.52 10.95 -24.24
N LYS A 28 -8.27 12.05 -24.30
CA LYS A 28 -8.88 12.57 -25.53
C LYS A 28 -7.82 13.10 -26.47
N GLN A 29 -7.51 12.31 -27.50
CA GLN A 29 -6.55 12.70 -28.52
C GLN A 29 -6.95 14.03 -29.19
N GLY A 30 -5.99 14.96 -29.31
CA GLY A 30 -6.25 16.30 -29.84
C GLY A 30 -6.94 17.26 -28.86
N GLY A 31 -7.28 16.82 -27.64
CA GLY A 31 -7.79 17.69 -26.58
C GLY A 31 -6.68 18.55 -25.97
N SER A 32 -7.04 19.71 -25.42
CA SER A 32 -6.09 20.66 -24.78
C SER A 32 -5.39 20.06 -23.54
N GLU A 33 -5.98 19.03 -22.90
CA GLU A 33 -5.46 18.37 -21.72
C GLU A 33 -4.94 16.94 -22.03
N PHE A 34 -4.78 16.60 -23.29
CA PHE A 34 -4.27 15.29 -23.69
C PHE A 34 -2.87 15.05 -23.13
N VAL A 35 -2.70 13.87 -22.51
CA VAL A 35 -1.40 13.41 -21.99
C VAL A 35 -0.97 12.15 -22.75
N PRO A 36 0.26 12.11 -23.32
CA PRO A 36 0.77 10.92 -23.99
C PRO A 36 0.81 9.67 -23.08
N LEU A 37 0.62 8.47 -23.66
CA LEU A 37 0.62 7.19 -22.92
C LEU A 37 1.83 7.03 -21.99
N ALA A 38 3.02 7.41 -22.44
CA ALA A 38 4.26 7.28 -21.67
C ALA A 38 4.29 8.13 -20.41
N GLU A 39 3.40 9.12 -20.28
CA GLU A 39 3.33 10.05 -19.16
C GLU A 39 2.18 9.77 -18.21
N ARG A 40 1.27 8.83 -18.57
CA ARG A 40 0.13 8.48 -17.73
C ARG A 40 0.55 7.56 -16.60
N VAL A 41 0.83 8.15 -15.44
CA VAL A 41 1.22 7.46 -14.21
C VAL A 41 0.20 7.73 -13.12
N ALA A 42 -0.23 6.67 -12.44
CA ALA A 42 -1.06 6.74 -11.25
C ALA A 42 -0.38 6.00 -10.09
N THR A 43 -0.41 6.57 -8.89
CA THR A 43 0.18 6.00 -7.67
C THR A 43 -0.89 5.78 -6.62
N PHE A 44 -0.80 4.65 -5.93
CA PHE A 44 -1.72 4.22 -4.89
C PHE A 44 -0.94 3.80 -3.66
N ASP A 45 -1.38 4.19 -2.48
CA ASP A 45 -0.98 3.48 -1.27
C ASP A 45 -1.58 2.08 -1.24
N ASN A 46 -1.10 1.20 -0.35
CA ASN A 46 -1.55 -0.18 -0.23
C ASN A 46 -2.52 -0.38 0.93
N ASP A 47 -1.99 -0.30 2.17
CA ASP A 47 -2.75 -0.61 3.38
C ASP A 47 -3.77 0.50 3.67
N GLY A 48 -5.04 0.16 3.79
CA GLY A 48 -6.13 1.11 3.91
C GLY A 48 -6.56 1.79 2.58
N THR A 49 -5.82 1.60 1.48
CA THR A 49 -6.17 2.16 0.17
C THR A 49 -6.58 1.09 -0.83
N LEU A 50 -5.79 0.04 -1.01
CA LEU A 50 -6.06 -1.09 -1.91
C LEU A 50 -6.60 -2.32 -1.18
N CYS A 51 -6.24 -2.49 0.09
CA CYS A 51 -6.70 -3.57 0.96
C CYS A 51 -6.97 -3.06 2.38
N CYS A 52 -7.70 -3.86 3.17
CA CYS A 52 -7.97 -3.50 4.56
C CYS A 52 -6.71 -3.47 5.41
N GLU A 53 -6.67 -2.53 6.36
CA GLU A 53 -5.57 -2.39 7.32
C GLU A 53 -6.03 -2.55 8.79
N GLN A 54 -7.31 -2.79 9.04
CA GLN A 54 -7.86 -2.99 10.37
C GLN A 54 -8.02 -4.49 10.70
N PRO A 55 -7.70 -4.95 11.93
CA PRO A 55 -7.21 -4.17 13.07
C PRO A 55 -5.74 -3.78 12.98
N LEU A 56 -4.97 -4.36 12.06
CA LEU A 56 -3.56 -4.08 11.77
C LEU A 56 -3.27 -4.38 10.30
N GLN A 57 -2.27 -3.71 9.73
CA GLN A 57 -1.77 -4.00 8.39
C GLN A 57 -1.35 -5.47 8.24
N THR A 58 -1.61 -6.04 7.08
CA THR A 58 -1.37 -7.46 6.77
C THR A 58 0.05 -7.92 7.10
N GLN A 59 1.05 -7.08 6.84
CA GLN A 59 2.45 -7.41 7.10
C GLN A 59 2.77 -7.60 8.59
N PHE A 60 2.05 -6.95 9.51
CA PHE A 60 2.24 -7.20 10.95
C PHE A 60 1.81 -8.62 11.32
N PHE A 61 0.68 -9.10 10.82
CA PHE A 61 0.26 -10.48 11.04
C PHE A 61 1.27 -11.49 10.50
N PHE A 62 1.84 -11.21 9.33
CA PHE A 62 2.94 -12.00 8.77
C PHE A 62 4.16 -11.99 9.72
N ALA A 63 4.63 -10.82 10.14
CA ALA A 63 5.78 -10.69 11.04
C ALA A 63 5.54 -11.40 12.38
N PHE A 64 4.34 -11.28 12.96
CA PHE A 64 3.98 -11.95 14.21
C PHE A 64 3.97 -13.47 14.06
N GLY A 65 3.41 -13.99 12.96
CA GLY A 65 3.49 -15.41 12.63
C GLY A 65 4.94 -15.89 12.52
N ARG A 66 5.80 -15.12 11.87
CA ARG A 66 7.23 -15.42 11.76
C ARG A 66 7.95 -15.41 13.10
N VAL A 67 7.65 -14.44 13.98
CA VAL A 67 8.20 -14.44 15.36
C VAL A 67 7.81 -15.70 16.11
N LYS A 68 6.54 -16.14 16.03
CA LYS A 68 6.07 -17.39 16.65
C LYS A 68 6.80 -18.63 16.09
N GLU A 69 7.06 -18.67 14.80
CA GLU A 69 7.87 -19.75 14.18
C GLU A 69 9.34 -19.72 14.62
N LEU A 70 9.95 -18.53 14.73
CA LEU A 70 11.33 -18.38 15.16
C LEU A 70 11.51 -18.69 16.64
N SER A 71 10.56 -18.31 17.49
CA SER A 71 10.60 -18.60 18.92
C SER A 71 10.54 -20.11 19.23
N ALA A 72 9.97 -20.91 18.35
CA ALA A 72 10.02 -22.36 18.46
C ALA A 72 11.46 -22.92 18.32
N LYS A 73 12.36 -22.19 17.66
CA LYS A 73 13.79 -22.52 17.49
C LYS A 73 14.69 -21.81 18.50
N ASP A 74 14.29 -20.62 18.95
CA ASP A 74 14.96 -19.81 19.98
C ASP A 74 13.95 -19.38 21.04
N PRO A 75 13.70 -20.23 22.06
CA PRO A 75 12.77 -19.90 23.16
C PRO A 75 13.17 -18.67 23.98
N THR A 76 14.43 -18.24 23.92
CA THR A 76 14.88 -17.04 24.67
C THR A 76 14.30 -15.74 24.11
N MET A 77 13.69 -15.75 22.93
CA MET A 77 13.03 -14.57 22.36
C MET A 77 11.96 -13.99 23.29
N ILE A 78 11.27 -14.82 24.10
CA ILE A 78 10.26 -14.33 25.05
C ILE A 78 10.86 -13.50 26.20
N GLU A 79 12.17 -13.57 26.44
CA GLU A 79 12.81 -12.82 27.51
C GLU A 79 13.02 -11.34 27.20
N ARG A 80 12.86 -10.93 25.93
CA ARG A 80 13.15 -9.57 25.45
C ARG A 80 12.03 -8.97 24.64
N GLN A 81 11.88 -7.65 24.78
CA GLN A 81 11.02 -6.87 23.89
C GLN A 81 11.75 -6.62 22.55
N PRO A 82 10.99 -6.48 21.44
CA PRO A 82 9.52 -6.50 21.30
C PRO A 82 8.91 -7.90 21.15
N PHE A 83 9.72 -8.96 21.14
CA PHE A 83 9.28 -10.33 20.86
C PHE A 83 8.32 -10.85 21.92
N ARG A 84 8.57 -10.53 23.20
CA ARG A 84 7.66 -10.88 24.28
C ARG A 84 6.24 -10.38 24.01
N ALA A 85 6.10 -9.10 23.67
CA ALA A 85 4.80 -8.50 23.41
C ALA A 85 4.07 -9.21 22.26
N VAL A 86 4.79 -9.62 21.21
CA VAL A 86 4.21 -10.40 20.10
C VAL A 86 3.80 -11.81 20.56
N LEU A 87 4.62 -12.50 21.35
CA LEU A 87 4.36 -13.87 21.80
C LEU A 87 3.22 -13.95 22.82
N GLU A 88 3.02 -12.89 23.60
CA GLU A 88 1.92 -12.74 24.56
C GLU A 88 0.67 -12.07 23.96
N ASP A 89 0.69 -11.74 22.66
CA ASP A 89 -0.37 -11.01 21.94
C ASP A 89 -0.69 -9.64 22.60
N ASP A 90 0.29 -9.03 23.30
CA ASP A 90 0.17 -7.71 23.95
C ASP A 90 0.52 -6.58 22.96
N TYR A 91 -0.41 -6.30 22.06
CA TYR A 91 -0.23 -5.26 21.05
C TYR A 91 -0.19 -3.84 21.62
N ASN A 92 -0.79 -3.60 22.79
CA ASN A 92 -0.71 -2.29 23.45
C ASN A 92 0.72 -1.97 23.88
N THR A 93 1.39 -2.92 24.53
CA THR A 93 2.82 -2.80 24.87
C THR A 93 3.64 -2.65 23.58
N LEU A 94 3.43 -3.50 22.58
CA LEU A 94 4.18 -3.47 21.32
C LEU A 94 4.15 -2.09 20.67
N PHE A 95 2.96 -1.51 20.45
CA PHE A 95 2.83 -0.19 19.84
C PHE A 95 3.28 0.95 20.75
N GLY A 96 3.26 0.74 22.07
CA GLY A 96 3.82 1.65 23.06
C GLY A 96 5.36 1.78 22.97
N LEU A 97 6.05 0.74 22.48
CA LEU A 97 7.51 0.75 22.26
C LEU A 97 7.94 1.59 21.05
N GLY A 98 7.00 1.99 20.18
CA GLY A 98 7.26 2.88 19.06
C GLY A 98 7.88 2.21 17.83
N LYS A 99 8.21 3.04 16.83
CA LYS A 99 8.67 2.57 15.50
C LYS A 99 9.94 1.70 15.57
N GLN A 100 10.84 1.95 16.53
CA GLN A 100 12.08 1.18 16.67
C GLN A 100 11.80 -0.32 16.90
N ALA A 101 10.82 -0.63 17.75
CA ALA A 101 10.40 -2.01 18.02
C ALA A 101 9.83 -2.70 16.76
N LEU A 102 9.07 -1.96 15.95
CA LEU A 102 8.54 -2.48 14.70
C LEU A 102 9.63 -2.79 13.67
N PHE A 103 10.67 -1.95 13.58
CA PHE A 103 11.84 -2.24 12.76
C PHE A 103 12.63 -3.44 13.27
N GLU A 104 12.78 -3.60 14.59
CA GLU A 104 13.44 -4.77 15.17
C GLU A 104 12.70 -6.07 14.82
N LEU A 105 11.37 -6.07 14.87
CA LEU A 105 10.57 -7.22 14.39
C LEU A 105 10.78 -7.48 12.89
N ALA A 106 10.77 -6.44 12.07
CA ALA A 106 11.01 -6.58 10.64
C ALA A 106 12.42 -7.16 10.38
N PHE A 107 13.45 -6.65 11.03
CA PHE A 107 14.81 -7.16 10.87
C PHE A 107 14.95 -8.61 11.32
N ALA A 108 14.38 -8.97 12.46
CA ALA A 108 14.45 -10.35 12.97
C ALA A 108 13.74 -11.36 12.05
N THR A 109 12.70 -10.93 11.34
CA THR A 109 11.89 -11.81 10.48
C THR A 109 12.35 -11.81 9.01
N HIS A 110 13.19 -10.86 8.59
CA HIS A 110 13.62 -10.68 7.20
C HIS A 110 15.13 -10.86 6.99
N ALA A 111 15.98 -10.51 7.96
CA ALA A 111 17.42 -10.54 7.79
C ALA A 111 18.00 -11.95 7.65
N GLY A 112 19.12 -12.05 6.91
CA GLY A 112 19.80 -13.31 6.66
C GLY A 112 19.12 -14.22 5.63
N ILE A 113 18.04 -13.75 5.01
CA ILE A 113 17.26 -14.47 3.99
C ILE A 113 17.51 -13.81 2.64
N THR A 114 17.62 -14.59 1.55
CA THR A 114 17.67 -14.03 0.19
C THR A 114 16.32 -13.46 -0.22
N GLU A 115 16.30 -12.60 -1.26
CA GLU A 115 15.04 -12.04 -1.77
C GLU A 115 14.07 -13.13 -2.20
N GLU A 116 14.55 -14.15 -2.93
CA GLU A 116 13.73 -15.27 -3.38
C GLU A 116 13.21 -16.11 -2.21
N GLY A 117 14.08 -16.38 -1.21
CA GLY A 117 13.70 -17.12 -0.01
C GLY A 117 12.65 -16.39 0.82
N PHE A 118 12.75 -15.06 0.91
CA PHE A 118 11.75 -14.24 1.58
C PHE A 118 10.41 -14.26 0.83
N GLU A 119 10.45 -14.12 -0.50
CA GLU A 119 9.23 -14.16 -1.33
C GLU A 119 8.52 -15.52 -1.18
N GLU A 120 9.26 -16.63 -1.18
CA GLU A 120 8.67 -17.97 -0.97
C GLU A 120 7.96 -18.08 0.40
N ILE A 121 8.59 -17.58 1.46
CA ILE A 121 8.01 -17.56 2.81
C ILE A 121 6.74 -16.72 2.84
N ALA A 122 6.77 -15.51 2.24
CA ALA A 122 5.62 -14.62 2.19
C ALA A 122 4.46 -15.23 1.40
N ARG A 123 4.72 -15.80 0.22
CA ARG A 123 3.70 -16.48 -0.60
C ARG A 123 3.07 -17.67 0.11
N ARG A 124 3.85 -18.49 0.79
CA ARG A 124 3.37 -19.63 1.57
C ARG A 124 2.44 -19.18 2.69
N TRP A 125 2.80 -18.12 3.40
CA TRP A 125 1.95 -17.56 4.44
C TRP A 125 0.65 -16.98 3.86
N LEU A 126 0.72 -16.17 2.80
CA LEU A 126 -0.44 -15.58 2.12
C LEU A 126 -1.42 -16.61 1.54
N ALA A 127 -0.93 -17.80 1.22
CA ALA A 127 -1.78 -18.89 0.70
C ALA A 127 -2.74 -19.46 1.75
N THR A 128 -2.45 -19.30 3.04
CA THR A 128 -3.22 -19.93 4.11
C THR A 128 -3.72 -18.99 5.19
N ALA A 129 -3.03 -17.86 5.40
CA ALA A 129 -3.35 -16.93 6.46
C ALA A 129 -4.67 -16.19 6.19
N ARG A 130 -5.50 -16.12 7.24
CA ARG A 130 -6.83 -15.53 7.16
C ARG A 130 -6.96 -14.32 8.06
N HIS A 131 -7.67 -13.34 7.55
CA HIS A 131 -7.99 -12.11 8.28
C HIS A 131 -8.91 -12.44 9.47
N PRO A 132 -8.58 -11.97 10.71
CA PRO A 132 -9.30 -12.36 11.92
C PRO A 132 -10.76 -11.92 11.93
N LYS A 133 -11.10 -10.79 11.32
CA LYS A 133 -12.46 -10.25 11.27
C LYS A 133 -13.29 -10.89 10.13
N PHE A 134 -12.71 -11.07 8.95
CA PHE A 134 -13.46 -11.46 7.75
C PHE A 134 -13.37 -12.95 7.41
N GLY A 135 -12.44 -13.69 8.01
CA GLY A 135 -12.26 -15.14 7.79
C GLY A 135 -11.76 -15.52 6.39
N ARG A 136 -11.62 -14.56 5.46
CA ARG A 136 -11.06 -14.76 4.12
C ARG A 136 -9.53 -14.65 4.13
N LEU A 137 -8.86 -15.13 3.09
CA LEU A 137 -7.41 -14.97 2.98
C LEU A 137 -7.03 -13.48 2.98
N PHE A 138 -5.88 -13.13 3.57
CA PHE A 138 -5.44 -11.73 3.58
C PHE A 138 -5.35 -11.14 2.18
N LYS A 139 -4.84 -11.88 1.20
CA LYS A 139 -4.76 -11.44 -0.21
C LYS A 139 -6.14 -11.25 -0.89
N GLU A 140 -7.22 -11.73 -0.28
CA GLU A 140 -8.60 -11.54 -0.73
C GLU A 140 -9.32 -10.38 -0.02
N CYS A 141 -8.65 -9.75 0.96
CA CYS A 141 -9.16 -8.56 1.65
C CYS A 141 -8.85 -7.27 0.86
N THR A 142 -8.90 -7.35 -0.46
CA THR A 142 -8.69 -6.23 -1.38
C THR A 142 -10.00 -5.49 -1.62
N TYR A 143 -9.91 -4.17 -1.73
CA TYR A 143 -11.10 -3.35 -2.01
C TYR A 143 -11.47 -3.46 -3.48
N ARG A 144 -12.61 -4.12 -3.75
CA ARG A 144 -13.12 -4.32 -5.12
C ARG A 144 -13.20 -3.01 -5.91
N PRO A 145 -13.75 -1.89 -5.38
CA PRO A 145 -13.80 -0.62 -6.13
C PRO A 145 -12.41 -0.12 -6.55
N GLN A 146 -11.38 -0.36 -5.74
CA GLN A 146 -10.02 0.03 -6.07
C GLN A 146 -9.39 -0.87 -7.14
N VAL A 147 -9.61 -2.17 -7.07
CA VAL A 147 -9.14 -3.11 -8.11
C VAL A 147 -9.79 -2.80 -9.47
N GLU A 148 -11.09 -2.45 -9.47
CA GLU A 148 -11.79 -1.98 -10.66
C GLU A 148 -11.23 -0.66 -11.19
N LEU A 149 -10.89 0.29 -10.30
CA LEU A 149 -10.25 1.56 -10.68
C LEU A 149 -8.87 1.34 -11.28
N LEU A 150 -8.05 0.48 -10.69
CA LEU A 150 -6.74 0.10 -11.25
C LEU A 150 -6.89 -0.48 -12.66
N THR A 151 -7.87 -1.35 -12.86
CA THR A 151 -8.16 -1.96 -14.18
C THR A 151 -8.61 -0.90 -15.17
N TYR A 152 -9.57 -0.05 -14.80
CA TYR A 152 -10.05 1.07 -15.61
C TYR A 152 -8.92 2.00 -16.05
N LEU A 153 -8.02 2.35 -15.14
CA LEU A 153 -6.86 3.20 -15.45
C LEU A 153 -5.91 2.52 -16.43
N ARG A 154 -5.59 1.23 -16.26
CA ARG A 154 -4.73 0.47 -17.18
C ARG A 154 -5.35 0.36 -18.58
N GLU A 155 -6.65 0.11 -18.69
CA GLU A 155 -7.38 0.08 -19.96
C GLU A 155 -7.33 1.45 -20.67
N ASN A 156 -7.20 2.54 -19.90
CA ASN A 156 -7.00 3.90 -20.41
C ASN A 156 -5.51 4.30 -20.56
N GLY A 157 -4.61 3.32 -20.52
CA GLY A 157 -3.18 3.49 -20.80
C GLY A 157 -2.35 4.07 -19.65
N PHE A 158 -2.85 4.03 -18.42
CA PHE A 158 -2.06 4.41 -17.25
C PHE A 158 -1.17 3.26 -16.79
N LYS A 159 0.04 3.59 -16.36
CA LYS A 159 0.87 2.73 -15.51
C LYS A 159 0.46 2.97 -14.05
N THR A 160 0.07 1.89 -13.36
CA THR A 160 -0.37 1.96 -11.98
C THR A 160 0.73 1.46 -11.04
N TYR A 161 1.14 2.27 -10.08
CA TYR A 161 2.18 1.95 -9.12
C TYR A 161 1.61 1.88 -7.70
N ILE A 162 2.11 0.96 -6.90
CA ILE A 162 1.92 0.95 -5.45
C ILE A 162 3.08 1.73 -4.82
N VAL A 163 2.78 2.62 -3.86
CA VAL A 163 3.76 3.42 -3.09
C VAL A 163 3.34 3.38 -1.62
N SER A 164 4.01 2.55 -0.83
CA SER A 164 3.53 2.20 0.52
C SER A 164 4.63 2.15 1.57
N ALA A 165 4.29 2.48 2.81
CA ALA A 165 5.16 2.29 3.97
C ALA A 165 5.41 0.81 4.29
N GLY A 166 4.61 -0.11 3.76
CA GLY A 166 4.83 -1.55 3.82
C GLY A 166 6.12 -2.00 3.13
N GLY A 167 6.61 -3.19 3.49
CA GLY A 167 7.82 -3.77 2.90
C GLY A 167 7.62 -4.13 1.43
N VAL A 168 8.50 -3.61 0.57
CA VAL A 168 8.41 -3.78 -0.89
C VAL A 168 8.35 -5.24 -1.30
N ASP A 169 9.16 -6.10 -0.68
CA ASP A 169 9.24 -7.52 -1.05
C ASP A 169 8.01 -8.31 -0.61
N PHE A 170 7.42 -7.92 0.52
CA PHE A 170 6.16 -8.52 0.97
C PHE A 170 5.03 -8.21 0.00
N MET A 171 4.89 -6.96 -0.42
CA MET A 171 3.87 -6.55 -1.40
C MET A 171 4.09 -7.19 -2.77
N ARG A 172 5.34 -7.30 -3.25
CA ARG A 172 5.70 -7.98 -4.51
C ARG A 172 5.28 -9.46 -4.55
N ALA A 173 5.14 -10.10 -3.37
CA ALA A 173 4.70 -11.47 -3.29
C ALA A 173 3.24 -11.69 -3.74
N PHE A 174 2.40 -10.63 -3.77
CA PHE A 174 0.98 -10.76 -4.08
C PHE A 174 0.41 -9.67 -5.01
N SER A 175 1.14 -8.58 -5.28
CA SER A 175 0.62 -7.41 -6.00
C SER A 175 0.08 -7.73 -7.40
N ASP A 176 0.72 -8.63 -8.12
CA ASP A 176 0.30 -9.03 -9.46
C ASP A 176 -1.00 -9.85 -9.40
N GLU A 177 -1.07 -10.84 -8.51
CA GLU A 177 -2.26 -11.68 -8.32
C GLU A 177 -3.46 -10.88 -7.77
N ALA A 178 -3.23 -10.02 -6.78
CA ALA A 178 -4.31 -9.31 -6.07
C ALA A 178 -4.83 -8.07 -6.83
N TYR A 179 -3.94 -7.35 -7.52
CA TYR A 179 -4.25 -6.05 -8.10
C TYR A 179 -3.97 -5.95 -9.60
N GLY A 180 -3.29 -6.95 -10.18
CA GLY A 180 -2.74 -6.85 -11.53
C GLY A 180 -1.64 -5.78 -11.64
N VAL A 181 -0.95 -5.46 -10.56
CA VAL A 181 0.18 -4.52 -10.54
C VAL A 181 1.47 -5.32 -10.55
N PRO A 182 2.27 -5.24 -11.64
CA PRO A 182 3.53 -5.97 -11.75
C PRO A 182 4.52 -5.61 -10.64
N ARG A 183 5.35 -6.56 -10.24
CA ARG A 183 6.30 -6.42 -9.12
C ARG A 183 7.25 -5.22 -9.25
N GLU A 184 7.64 -4.85 -10.46
CA GLU A 184 8.49 -3.70 -10.75
C GLU A 184 7.75 -2.35 -10.61
N GLN A 185 6.44 -2.38 -10.49
CA GLN A 185 5.60 -1.20 -10.22
C GLN A 185 5.23 -1.07 -8.73
N VAL A 186 5.93 -1.79 -7.86
CA VAL A 186 5.78 -1.70 -6.40
C VAL A 186 6.97 -0.97 -5.80
N ILE A 187 6.71 0.15 -5.15
CA ILE A 187 7.63 0.95 -4.35
C ILE A 187 7.21 0.80 -2.88
N GLY A 188 8.19 0.62 -2.00
CA GLY A 188 7.89 0.41 -0.59
C GLY A 188 9.13 0.50 0.29
N SER A 189 8.94 0.34 1.58
CA SER A 189 10.05 0.28 2.52
C SER A 189 10.95 -0.90 2.22
N SER A 190 12.26 -0.69 2.37
CA SER A 190 13.25 -1.70 2.03
C SER A 190 14.38 -1.76 3.05
N VAL A 191 14.98 -2.93 3.20
CA VAL A 191 16.23 -3.14 3.95
C VAL A 191 17.41 -3.11 2.99
N LYS A 192 18.61 -2.89 3.51
CA LYS A 192 19.84 -3.02 2.73
C LYS A 192 20.05 -4.47 2.30
N LEU A 193 20.69 -4.63 1.16
CA LEU A 193 21.02 -5.91 0.57
C LEU A 193 22.52 -6.10 0.53
N ARG A 194 22.97 -7.34 0.70
CA ARG A 194 24.34 -7.75 0.46
C ARG A 194 24.38 -8.66 -0.77
N TYR A 195 25.31 -8.33 -1.66
CA TYR A 195 25.64 -9.17 -2.82
C TYR A 195 26.50 -10.35 -2.35
N ASP A 196 25.99 -11.56 -2.43
CA ASP A 196 26.70 -12.78 -2.09
C ASP A 196 26.93 -13.61 -3.35
N MET A 197 28.17 -14.08 -3.54
CA MET A 197 28.55 -14.98 -4.64
C MET A 197 29.14 -16.26 -4.05
N LYS A 198 28.52 -17.39 -4.39
CA LYS A 198 28.99 -18.71 -3.99
C LYS A 198 28.85 -19.69 -5.17
N ASP A 199 29.93 -20.38 -5.53
CA ASP A 199 29.93 -21.40 -6.60
C ASP A 199 29.30 -20.87 -7.92
N ASP A 200 29.72 -19.66 -8.36
CA ASP A 200 29.21 -18.91 -9.53
C ASP A 200 27.70 -18.56 -9.47
N ARG A 201 27.05 -18.74 -8.33
CA ARG A 201 25.69 -18.30 -8.10
C ARG A 201 25.68 -17.02 -7.29
N VAL A 202 24.89 -16.06 -7.77
CA VAL A 202 24.68 -14.77 -7.11
C VAL A 202 23.34 -14.77 -6.40
N SER A 203 23.32 -14.23 -5.18
CA SER A 203 22.09 -13.96 -4.43
C SER A 203 22.19 -12.60 -3.73
N LEU A 204 21.04 -12.01 -3.46
CA LEU A 204 20.90 -10.78 -2.68
C LEU A 204 20.33 -11.14 -1.30
N THR A 205 21.15 -11.00 -0.27
CA THR A 205 20.76 -11.32 1.11
C THR A 205 20.36 -10.06 1.86
N LYS A 206 19.22 -10.11 2.53
CA LYS A 206 18.66 -9.01 3.35
C LYS A 206 19.49 -8.79 4.61
N LEU A 207 19.85 -7.55 4.88
CA LEU A 207 20.55 -7.14 6.09
C LEU A 207 19.58 -6.59 7.14
N PRO A 208 19.91 -6.66 8.46
CA PRO A 208 19.13 -6.06 9.53
C PRO A 208 19.35 -4.54 9.61
N GLU A 209 19.21 -3.86 8.48
CA GLU A 209 19.50 -2.44 8.35
C GLU A 209 18.52 -1.82 7.35
N LEU A 210 17.87 -0.72 7.76
CA LEU A 210 16.92 0.00 6.91
C LEU A 210 17.68 0.68 5.75
N ASN A 211 17.16 0.52 4.54
CA ASN A 211 17.58 1.26 3.35
C ASN A 211 16.67 2.48 3.12
N SER A 212 15.35 2.26 3.10
CA SER A 212 14.36 3.32 2.93
C SER A 212 13.09 2.99 3.72
N PHE A 213 12.50 3.98 4.39
CA PHE A 213 11.18 3.89 4.99
C PHE A 213 10.23 4.77 4.18
N ASP A 214 9.38 4.16 3.35
CA ASP A 214 8.55 4.82 2.34
C ASP A 214 7.26 5.41 2.93
N ASP A 215 7.42 6.37 3.84
CA ASP A 215 6.33 7.05 4.55
C ASP A 215 6.45 8.57 4.37
N ARG A 216 5.34 9.29 4.32
CA ARG A 216 5.26 10.74 4.21
C ARG A 216 6.03 11.30 3.00
N GLU A 217 6.97 12.22 3.21
CA GLU A 217 7.77 12.85 2.15
C GLU A 217 8.61 11.84 1.37
N VAL A 218 9.01 10.74 2.01
CA VAL A 218 9.82 9.70 1.36
C VAL A 218 9.05 9.02 0.23
N LYS A 219 7.72 8.90 0.31
CA LYS A 219 6.89 8.44 -0.82
C LYS A 219 7.10 9.29 -2.07
N ALA A 220 7.10 10.63 -1.92
CA ALA A 220 7.33 11.52 -3.05
C ALA A 220 8.77 11.44 -3.59
N LEU A 221 9.77 11.29 -2.70
CA LEU A 221 11.16 11.11 -3.08
C LEU A 221 11.36 9.79 -3.86
N ASN A 222 10.80 8.69 -3.38
CA ASN A 222 10.89 7.39 -4.03
C ASN A 222 10.11 7.34 -5.36
N ILE A 223 9.00 8.04 -5.49
CA ILE A 223 8.33 8.24 -6.80
C ILE A 223 9.32 8.91 -7.77
N GLY A 224 9.98 9.98 -7.35
CA GLY A 224 10.99 10.66 -8.17
C GLY A 224 12.13 9.73 -8.56
N LEU A 225 12.65 8.95 -7.63
CA LEU A 225 13.78 8.04 -7.83
C LEU A 225 13.43 6.84 -8.73
N HIS A 226 12.29 6.17 -8.49
CA HIS A 226 11.97 4.90 -9.14
C HIS A 226 11.11 5.04 -10.39
N ILE A 227 10.25 6.06 -10.46
CA ILE A 227 9.38 6.30 -11.63
C ILE A 227 10.00 7.34 -12.57
N GLY A 228 10.73 8.33 -12.02
CA GLY A 228 11.32 9.44 -12.76
C GLY A 228 10.27 10.41 -13.35
N ARG A 229 9.00 10.31 -12.94
CA ARG A 229 7.89 11.13 -13.41
C ARG A 229 6.94 11.45 -12.27
N ARG A 230 6.38 12.66 -12.30
CA ARG A 230 5.32 13.06 -11.39
C ARG A 230 4.00 12.39 -11.79
N PRO A 231 3.30 11.69 -10.87
CA PRO A 231 2.03 11.04 -11.18
C PRO A 231 0.96 12.05 -11.62
N LEU A 232 0.07 11.62 -12.51
CA LEU A 232 -1.14 12.37 -12.86
C LEU A 232 -2.25 12.16 -11.83
N LEU A 233 -2.26 10.97 -11.20
CA LEU A 233 -3.23 10.59 -10.18
C LEU A 233 -2.47 10.02 -8.98
N ALA A 234 -2.90 10.40 -7.76
CA ALA A 234 -2.47 9.80 -6.52
C ALA A 234 -3.68 9.47 -5.65
N PHE A 235 -3.66 8.29 -5.01
CA PHE A 235 -4.71 7.84 -4.11
C PHE A 235 -4.09 7.31 -2.82
N GLY A 236 -4.60 7.75 -1.67
CA GLY A 236 -4.18 7.33 -0.34
C GLY A 236 -5.32 7.40 0.66
N ASN A 237 -5.07 7.05 1.92
CA ASN A 237 -6.07 7.04 2.98
C ASN A 237 -5.61 7.69 4.29
N SER A 238 -4.39 8.17 4.37
CA SER A 238 -3.81 8.68 5.61
C SER A 238 -2.97 9.94 5.42
N ASP A 239 -2.57 10.57 6.54
CA ASP A 239 -1.60 11.67 6.53
C ASP A 239 -0.22 11.23 6.00
N GLY A 240 0.08 9.93 6.04
CA GLY A 240 1.27 9.34 5.42
C GLY A 240 1.31 9.51 3.90
N ASP A 241 0.14 9.67 3.25
CA ASP A 241 0.00 9.79 1.80
C ASP A 241 -0.06 11.24 1.33
N LEU A 242 -0.23 12.18 2.27
CA LEU A 242 -0.44 13.59 1.94
C LEU A 242 0.68 14.15 1.05
N ALA A 243 1.93 13.82 1.36
CA ALA A 243 3.07 14.26 0.56
C ALA A 243 3.01 13.73 -0.89
N MET A 244 2.67 12.45 -1.09
CA MET A 244 2.46 11.84 -2.41
C MET A 244 1.32 12.53 -3.17
N MET A 245 0.17 12.74 -2.52
CA MET A 245 -0.98 13.42 -3.13
C MET A 245 -0.67 14.86 -3.52
N ARG A 246 -0.01 15.62 -2.65
CA ARG A 246 0.43 16.99 -2.92
C ARG A 246 1.50 17.04 -4.01
N TYR A 247 2.41 16.07 -4.03
CA TYR A 247 3.40 15.95 -5.10
C TYR A 247 2.72 15.76 -6.44
N ALA A 248 1.72 14.88 -6.55
CA ALA A 248 0.93 14.74 -7.77
C ALA A 248 0.22 16.03 -8.15
N LYS A 249 -0.52 16.65 -7.22
CA LYS A 249 -1.34 17.85 -7.46
C LYS A 249 -0.54 19.08 -7.87
N SER A 250 0.68 19.25 -7.37
CA SER A 250 1.52 20.42 -7.67
C SER A 250 2.18 20.37 -9.06
N GLY A 251 1.92 19.35 -9.87
CA GLY A 251 2.40 19.27 -11.26
C GLY A 251 1.63 20.18 -12.20
N LEU A 252 2.23 20.45 -13.39
CA LEU A 252 1.55 21.18 -14.46
C LEU A 252 0.52 20.27 -15.15
N GLY A 253 -0.54 20.90 -15.70
CA GLY A 253 -1.62 20.21 -16.40
C GLY A 253 -2.62 19.52 -15.49
N PRO A 254 -3.49 18.66 -16.04
CA PRO A 254 -4.55 18.00 -15.31
C PRO A 254 -4.02 17.02 -14.27
N ARG A 255 -4.49 17.12 -13.03
CA ARG A 255 -4.07 16.30 -11.89
C ARG A 255 -5.26 15.93 -11.01
N LEU A 256 -5.24 14.70 -10.50
CA LEU A 256 -6.26 14.21 -9.58
C LEU A 256 -5.60 13.60 -8.34
N ALA A 257 -6.04 14.01 -7.16
CA ALA A 257 -5.70 13.36 -5.90
C ALA A 257 -6.97 12.94 -5.18
N LEU A 258 -6.98 11.72 -4.67
CA LEU A 258 -8.11 11.08 -4.02
C LEU A 258 -7.69 10.62 -2.63
N LEU A 259 -8.55 10.81 -1.65
CA LEU A 259 -8.35 10.43 -0.26
C LEU A 259 -9.51 9.55 0.18
N LEU A 260 -9.24 8.28 0.51
CA LEU A 260 -10.24 7.37 1.06
C LEU A 260 -10.47 7.68 2.53
N HIS A 261 -11.72 7.95 2.89
CA HIS A 261 -12.17 8.05 4.27
C HIS A 261 -12.90 6.77 4.67
N HIS A 262 -12.39 6.11 5.70
CA HIS A 262 -12.98 4.90 6.28
C HIS A 262 -14.11 5.27 7.23
N ASP A 263 -15.32 5.38 6.70
CA ASP A 263 -16.54 5.78 7.43
C ASP A 263 -17.63 4.68 7.46
N ASP A 264 -17.24 3.42 7.22
CA ASP A 264 -18.14 2.29 7.12
C ASP A 264 -17.83 1.17 8.13
N ALA A 265 -18.31 1.35 9.35
CA ALA A 265 -18.15 0.38 10.43
C ALA A 265 -18.89 -0.96 10.20
N GLU A 266 -19.90 -0.97 9.32
CA GLU A 266 -20.71 -2.17 9.07
C GLU A 266 -20.05 -3.13 8.09
N ARG A 267 -19.53 -2.60 6.97
CA ARG A 267 -18.96 -3.41 5.89
C ARG A 267 -17.46 -3.66 6.05
N GLU A 268 -16.74 -2.71 6.71
CA GLU A 268 -15.30 -2.81 6.95
C GLU A 268 -14.94 -2.31 8.36
N ALA A 269 -14.45 -1.09 8.51
CA ALA A 269 -14.17 -0.41 9.78
C ALA A 269 -14.34 1.10 9.58
N ALA A 270 -14.73 1.81 10.64
CA ALA A 270 -14.71 3.27 10.65
C ALA A 270 -13.57 3.72 11.57
N TYR A 271 -12.66 4.51 11.02
CA TYR A 271 -11.51 5.07 11.73
C TYR A 271 -10.94 6.28 10.98
N ASP A 272 -10.30 7.18 11.71
CA ASP A 272 -9.56 8.30 11.15
C ASP A 272 -8.39 8.71 12.07
N ARG A 273 -8.54 9.71 12.94
CA ARG A 273 -7.49 10.32 13.76
C ARG A 273 -6.93 9.41 14.84
N GLU A 274 -7.74 8.51 15.35
CA GLU A 274 -7.39 7.61 16.46
C GLU A 274 -6.53 6.42 16.03
N PHE A 275 -6.46 6.10 14.75
CA PHE A 275 -5.66 4.99 14.27
C PHE A 275 -4.17 5.36 14.26
N ARG A 276 -3.44 4.91 15.27
CA ARG A 276 -2.05 5.34 15.52
C ARG A 276 -1.06 5.01 14.41
N LEU A 277 -1.28 3.95 13.65
CA LEU A 277 -0.35 3.51 12.61
C LEU A 277 -0.50 4.32 11.33
N SER A 278 -1.73 4.69 10.97
CA SER A 278 -2.07 5.45 9.78
C SER A 278 -3.14 6.52 10.11
N PRO A 279 -2.82 7.54 10.93
CA PRO A 279 -3.81 8.57 11.29
C PRO A 279 -4.22 9.37 10.07
N LEU A 280 -5.52 9.69 10.00
CA LEU A 280 -6.09 10.58 9.00
C LEU A 280 -6.61 11.84 9.69
N SER A 281 -5.86 12.91 9.67
CA SER A 281 -6.17 14.19 10.32
C SER A 281 -5.99 15.36 9.36
N GLU A 282 -4.75 15.78 9.10
CA GLU A 282 -4.45 16.94 8.26
C GLU A 282 -4.97 16.75 6.83
N ALA A 283 -4.79 15.55 6.25
CA ALA A 283 -5.23 15.29 4.89
C ALA A 283 -6.75 15.42 4.74
N LEU A 284 -7.52 15.02 5.76
CA LEU A 284 -8.98 15.16 5.77
C LEU A 284 -9.41 16.61 6.01
N ASP A 285 -8.83 17.26 7.02
CA ASP A 285 -9.21 18.63 7.38
C ASP A 285 -8.91 19.65 6.28
N LYS A 286 -7.82 19.44 5.54
CA LYS A 286 -7.33 20.35 4.51
C LYS A 286 -7.52 19.82 3.09
N ALA A 287 -8.30 18.75 2.90
CA ALA A 287 -8.53 18.16 1.58
C ALA A 287 -8.97 19.22 0.54
N GLY A 288 -9.91 20.08 0.90
CA GLY A 288 -10.41 21.15 0.03
C GLY A 288 -9.32 22.17 -0.35
N ASP A 289 -8.50 22.60 0.61
CA ASP A 289 -7.40 23.57 0.41
C ASP A 289 -6.34 22.99 -0.55
N TYR A 290 -6.10 21.69 -0.47
CA TYR A 290 -5.13 20.99 -1.32
C TYR A 290 -5.73 20.50 -2.65
N GLY A 291 -7.04 20.71 -2.88
CA GLY A 291 -7.74 20.24 -4.07
C GLY A 291 -7.76 18.69 -4.15
N ILE A 292 -7.85 18.02 -3.01
CA ILE A 292 -7.97 16.58 -2.87
C ILE A 292 -9.45 16.21 -2.79
N THR A 293 -9.88 15.23 -3.56
CA THR A 293 -11.26 14.72 -3.53
C THR A 293 -11.37 13.63 -2.47
N VAL A 294 -12.20 13.83 -1.46
CA VAL A 294 -12.47 12.84 -0.43
C VAL A 294 -13.49 11.82 -0.95
N VAL A 295 -13.17 10.55 -0.81
CA VAL A 295 -14.00 9.37 -1.15
C VAL A 295 -14.49 8.75 0.15
N SER A 296 -15.80 8.70 0.36
CA SER A 296 -16.43 8.02 1.49
C SER A 296 -16.62 6.55 1.15
N MET A 297 -16.03 5.64 1.92
CA MET A 297 -16.25 4.21 1.72
C MET A 297 -17.74 3.85 1.80
N LYS A 298 -18.45 4.44 2.74
CA LYS A 298 -19.88 4.16 2.97
C LYS A 298 -20.77 4.66 1.84
N ARG A 299 -20.54 5.88 1.37
CA ARG A 299 -21.42 6.55 0.40
C ARG A 299 -21.03 6.26 -1.04
N ASP A 300 -19.72 6.24 -1.35
CA ASP A 300 -19.26 6.24 -2.72
C ASP A 300 -18.98 4.83 -3.26
N TRP A 301 -19.01 3.79 -2.42
CA TRP A 301 -18.86 2.39 -2.80
C TRP A 301 -20.12 1.57 -2.58
N LYS A 302 -20.48 0.71 -3.58
CA LYS A 302 -21.60 -0.23 -3.48
C LYS A 302 -21.28 -1.45 -2.63
N GLY A 303 -20.01 -1.88 -2.63
CA GLY A 303 -19.48 -2.99 -1.86
C GLY A 303 -18.03 -2.72 -1.55
N VAL A 304 -17.45 -3.47 -0.59
CA VAL A 304 -16.07 -3.30 -0.16
C VAL A 304 -15.18 -4.38 -0.79
N PHE A 305 -15.56 -5.65 -0.65
CA PHE A 305 -14.80 -6.83 -1.12
C PHE A 305 -15.52 -7.59 -2.22
#